data_b2a83fd0e30fc81ebf5908841b9f3723
#
_entry.id   b2a83fd0e30fc81ebf5908841b9f3723
#
_cell.length_a   1.000
_cell.length_b   1.000
_cell.length_c   1.000
_cell.angle_alpha   90.00
_cell.angle_beta   90.00
_cell.angle_gamma   90.00
#
_symmetry.space_group_name_H-M   'P 1'
#
loop_
_entity.id
_entity.type
_entity.pdbx_description
1 polymer ?
#
loop_
_entity_poly.entity_id
_entity_poly.type
_entity_poly.pdbx_seq_one_letter_code
_entity_poly.pdbx_strand_id
1 'polypeptide(L)'
;MGETKSASKPFDIPKTLIWKAYLKVKGNKGAAGVDGQSLAEFEQDLRNNLFKLWNRMSSGSYFPAPVKAVSIPKSGGGVRVLGVPTIADRIAQTAVTMVLEPNVEPVFHDDSYGYRPGKSALDAVEVCKQRCWRHPWVVDLDIQGFFDNVPHAEIVAAVEKHTDLPWVVLYVKRWLVAPIRHPDGRSVVPGKGTPQGSAISPLLSNLFLHYALDSWLARRFPVVWFERYCDDVVLHCYSQRQARFIRHVVEKRLLEFGLHCHPEKTRIVYCKQGARDEKYPVTSFTFLGFDFRRAPVRRRDGVLMCGFVPLVSKAALTSMARVIRQWKLGRRTSMSFQELAAMVNPIVSGWINYYGRFYKSRLMNFLEQRINPFLVKWAMRKYKRLRRAKGKTRRKLAEIASAFPGMFAHWRHGAMPTGSTVGAV
;
A
#
# COMPACT_ATOMS: atom_id res chain seq x y z
N MET A 1 -61.28 -6.81 -12.18
CA MET A 1 -60.07 -7.21 -11.42
C MET A 1 -58.87 -6.50 -12.06
N GLY A 2 -58.42 -5.42 -11.45
CA GLY A 2 -57.31 -4.63 -11.94
C GLY A 2 -55.99 -5.35 -11.62
N GLU A 3 -55.20 -5.64 -12.68
CA GLU A 3 -53.85 -6.08 -12.54
C GLU A 3 -53.03 -5.01 -11.79
N THR A 4 -52.64 -5.27 -10.56
CA THR A 4 -51.63 -4.49 -9.85
C THR A 4 -50.32 -4.60 -10.63
N LYS A 5 -50.02 -3.60 -11.46
CA LYS A 5 -48.67 -3.43 -12.03
C LYS A 5 -47.66 -3.50 -10.90
N SER A 6 -46.86 -4.56 -10.85
CA SER A 6 -45.72 -4.66 -10.00
C SER A 6 -44.87 -3.39 -10.20
N ALA A 7 -44.82 -2.53 -9.21
CA ALA A 7 -44.04 -1.30 -9.29
C ALA A 7 -42.56 -1.69 -9.60
N SER A 8 -42.14 -1.35 -10.83
CA SER A 8 -40.76 -1.59 -11.28
C SER A 8 -39.84 -0.87 -10.31
N LYS A 9 -38.79 -1.56 -9.85
CA LYS A 9 -37.79 -0.97 -8.97
C LYS A 9 -37.15 0.24 -9.66
N PRO A 10 -36.92 1.35 -8.93
CA PRO A 10 -36.37 2.57 -9.55
C PRO A 10 -34.97 2.39 -10.12
N PHE A 11 -34.22 1.36 -9.68
CA PHE A 11 -32.87 1.10 -10.15
C PHE A 11 -32.73 -0.32 -10.71
N ASP A 12 -32.32 -0.42 -11.96
CA ASP A 12 -31.97 -1.69 -12.59
C ASP A 12 -30.54 -2.11 -12.19
N ILE A 13 -30.44 -2.91 -11.13
CA ILE A 13 -29.17 -3.46 -10.63
C ILE A 13 -29.23 -4.97 -10.84
N PRO A 14 -28.33 -5.55 -11.70
CA PRO A 14 -28.31 -6.99 -11.92
C PRO A 14 -27.97 -7.77 -10.65
N LYS A 15 -28.72 -8.83 -10.34
CA LYS A 15 -28.41 -9.72 -9.19
C LYS A 15 -27.02 -10.33 -9.33
N THR A 16 -26.60 -10.61 -10.56
CA THR A 16 -25.26 -11.15 -10.89
C THR A 16 -24.14 -10.19 -10.50
N LEU A 17 -24.37 -8.86 -10.51
CA LEU A 17 -23.41 -7.87 -10.05
C LEU A 17 -23.15 -8.02 -8.54
N ILE A 18 -24.21 -8.15 -7.74
CA ILE A 18 -24.09 -8.34 -6.28
C ILE A 18 -23.37 -9.65 -5.95
N TRP A 19 -23.68 -10.72 -6.70
CA TRP A 19 -22.97 -12.00 -6.57
C TRP A 19 -21.47 -11.86 -6.87
N LYS A 20 -21.10 -11.24 -7.98
CA LYS A 20 -19.70 -11.01 -8.35
C LYS A 20 -18.98 -10.13 -7.31
N ALA A 21 -19.64 -9.10 -6.79
CA ALA A 21 -19.11 -8.25 -5.73
C ALA A 21 -18.85 -9.04 -4.43
N TYR A 22 -19.80 -9.92 -4.04
CA TYR A 22 -19.60 -10.82 -2.90
C TYR A 22 -18.36 -11.72 -3.08
N LEU A 23 -18.17 -12.32 -4.26
CA LEU A 23 -17.00 -13.18 -4.51
C LEU A 23 -15.67 -12.41 -4.35
N LYS A 24 -15.61 -11.14 -4.81
CA LYS A 24 -14.44 -10.27 -4.57
C LYS A 24 -14.21 -9.99 -3.09
N VAL A 25 -15.28 -9.68 -2.33
CA VAL A 25 -15.20 -9.43 -0.89
C VAL A 25 -14.76 -10.69 -0.14
N LYS A 26 -15.27 -11.86 -0.51
CA LYS A 26 -14.88 -13.17 0.05
C LYS A 26 -13.38 -13.42 -0.08
N GLY A 27 -12.79 -13.11 -1.23
CA GLY A 27 -11.34 -13.25 -1.46
C GLY A 27 -10.47 -12.42 -0.51
N ASN A 28 -10.96 -11.29 -0.03
CA ASN A 28 -10.21 -10.34 0.81
C ASN A 28 -10.23 -10.65 2.32
N LYS A 29 -11.03 -11.60 2.78
CA LYS A 29 -11.11 -12.08 4.20
C LYS A 29 -11.12 -10.94 5.26
N GLY A 30 -11.90 -9.90 5.06
CA GLY A 30 -11.91 -8.72 5.94
C GLY A 30 -12.59 -8.97 7.30
N ALA A 31 -12.25 -8.15 8.30
CA ALA A 31 -12.81 -8.20 9.64
C ALA A 31 -14.31 -7.80 9.68
N ALA A 32 -15.04 -8.16 10.74
CA ALA A 32 -16.43 -7.76 10.98
C ALA A 32 -16.57 -6.25 11.18
N GLY A 33 -17.67 -5.68 10.69
CA GLY A 33 -18.04 -4.28 10.86
C GLY A 33 -18.59 -3.95 12.25
N VAL A 34 -19.43 -2.91 12.31
CA VAL A 34 -20.09 -2.45 13.55
C VAL A 34 -21.13 -3.46 14.06
N ASP A 35 -21.70 -4.25 13.16
CA ASP A 35 -22.67 -5.31 13.42
C ASP A 35 -22.05 -6.58 14.05
N GLY A 36 -20.72 -6.66 14.09
CA GLY A 36 -20.01 -7.82 14.59
C GLY A 36 -20.08 -9.06 13.68
N GLN A 37 -20.85 -9.02 12.58
CA GLN A 37 -21.05 -10.15 11.68
C GLN A 37 -19.77 -10.47 10.90
N SER A 38 -19.26 -11.69 11.09
CA SER A 38 -18.16 -12.22 10.31
C SER A 38 -18.62 -12.69 8.92
N LEU A 39 -17.66 -12.87 8.00
CA LEU A 39 -17.98 -13.40 6.67
C LEU A 39 -18.61 -14.80 6.74
N ALA A 40 -18.13 -15.65 7.65
CA ALA A 40 -18.67 -17.01 7.84
C ALA A 40 -20.14 -16.96 8.32
N GLU A 41 -20.48 -16.06 9.25
CA GLU A 41 -21.86 -15.87 9.71
C GLU A 41 -22.75 -15.28 8.61
N PHE A 42 -22.24 -14.34 7.81
CA PHE A 42 -22.95 -13.82 6.63
C PHE A 42 -23.26 -14.93 5.62
N GLU A 43 -22.33 -15.87 5.44
CA GLU A 43 -22.48 -17.02 4.52
C GLU A 43 -23.47 -18.09 5.00
N GLN A 44 -23.81 -18.15 6.28
CA GLN A 44 -24.83 -19.10 6.79
C GLN A 44 -26.21 -18.87 6.18
N ASP A 45 -26.55 -17.61 5.86
CA ASP A 45 -27.81 -17.26 5.17
C ASP A 45 -27.51 -16.43 3.90
N LEU A 46 -26.54 -16.88 3.11
CA LEU A 46 -25.98 -16.13 1.99
C LEU A 46 -27.04 -15.68 0.99
N ARG A 47 -27.95 -16.58 0.60
CA ARG A 47 -28.98 -16.29 -0.41
C ARG A 47 -29.89 -15.15 0.03
N ASN A 48 -30.40 -15.21 1.25
CA ASN A 48 -31.29 -14.17 1.79
C ASN A 48 -30.53 -12.86 2.06
N ASN A 49 -29.30 -12.92 2.56
CA ASN A 49 -28.48 -11.73 2.82
C ASN A 49 -28.18 -10.98 1.51
N LEU A 50 -27.79 -11.68 0.46
CA LEU A 50 -27.57 -11.07 -0.86
C LEU A 50 -28.87 -10.57 -1.49
N PHE A 51 -29.97 -11.32 -1.35
CA PHE A 51 -31.26 -10.89 -1.85
C PHE A 51 -31.77 -9.62 -1.14
N LYS A 52 -31.67 -9.55 0.19
CA LYS A 52 -32.01 -8.36 0.98
C LYS A 52 -31.18 -7.15 0.53
N LEU A 53 -29.86 -7.32 0.38
CA LEU A 53 -28.97 -6.25 -0.08
C LEU A 53 -29.37 -5.77 -1.47
N TRP A 54 -29.47 -6.68 -2.44
CA TRP A 54 -29.90 -6.37 -3.81
C TRP A 54 -31.26 -5.65 -3.84
N ASN A 55 -32.24 -6.18 -3.11
CA ASN A 55 -33.58 -5.62 -3.04
C ASN A 55 -33.60 -4.19 -2.54
N ARG A 56 -32.87 -3.92 -1.44
CA ARG A 56 -32.75 -2.57 -0.86
C ARG A 56 -31.97 -1.61 -1.76
N MET A 57 -30.93 -2.07 -2.42
CA MET A 57 -30.20 -1.25 -3.40
C MET A 57 -31.08 -0.92 -4.63
N SER A 58 -31.78 -1.91 -5.19
CA SER A 58 -32.62 -1.70 -6.36
C SER A 58 -33.86 -0.84 -6.08
N SER A 59 -34.36 -0.84 -4.83
CA SER A 59 -35.49 0.04 -4.41
C SER A 59 -35.04 1.43 -3.93
N GLY A 60 -33.75 1.71 -3.84
CA GLY A 60 -33.25 2.97 -3.28
C GLY A 60 -33.34 3.06 -1.76
N SER A 61 -33.82 2.03 -1.07
CA SER A 61 -33.99 2.01 0.39
C SER A 61 -32.74 1.52 1.18
N TYR A 62 -31.63 1.28 0.48
CA TYR A 62 -30.37 0.89 1.13
C TYR A 62 -29.69 2.12 1.76
N PHE A 63 -29.49 2.07 3.07
CA PHE A 63 -28.67 3.00 3.84
C PHE A 63 -27.50 2.25 4.45
N PRO A 64 -26.27 2.78 4.36
CA PRO A 64 -25.10 2.15 4.96
C PRO A 64 -25.21 2.13 6.48
N ALA A 65 -24.69 1.07 7.08
CA ALA A 65 -24.49 1.03 8.53
C ALA A 65 -23.36 1.99 8.94
N PRO A 66 -23.29 2.39 10.22
CA PRO A 66 -22.13 3.12 10.72
C PRO A 66 -20.82 2.36 10.47
N VAL A 67 -19.78 3.08 10.12
CA VAL A 67 -18.45 2.52 9.90
C VAL A 67 -17.74 2.33 11.24
N LYS A 68 -17.22 1.13 11.55
CA LYS A 68 -16.50 0.85 12.78
C LYS A 68 -15.09 1.45 12.74
N ALA A 69 -14.78 2.37 13.65
CA ALA A 69 -13.44 2.93 13.79
C ALA A 69 -12.50 1.94 14.49
N VAL A 70 -11.35 1.65 13.88
CA VAL A 70 -10.29 0.81 14.45
C VAL A 70 -8.99 1.57 14.44
N SER A 71 -8.39 1.77 15.60
CA SER A 71 -7.14 2.48 15.77
C SER A 71 -5.95 1.55 15.51
N ILE A 72 -5.08 1.92 14.56
CA ILE A 72 -3.83 1.20 14.24
C ILE A 72 -2.63 2.10 14.50
N PRO A 73 -1.59 1.63 15.22
CA PRO A 73 -0.37 2.40 15.42
C PRO A 73 0.37 2.67 14.10
N LYS A 74 0.78 3.92 13.85
CA LYS A 74 1.65 4.26 12.73
C LYS A 74 3.10 3.86 13.02
N SER A 75 3.84 3.47 11.98
CA SER A 75 5.27 3.11 12.10
C SER A 75 6.16 4.27 12.58
N GLY A 76 5.76 5.52 12.35
CA GLY A 76 6.47 6.74 12.74
C GLY A 76 5.95 7.40 14.03
N GLY A 77 5.07 6.72 14.79
CA GLY A 77 4.38 7.29 15.95
C GLY A 77 2.99 7.85 15.59
N GLY A 78 2.14 7.97 16.60
CA GLY A 78 0.73 8.35 16.43
C GLY A 78 -0.17 7.19 16.02
N VAL A 79 -1.45 7.50 15.74
CA VAL A 79 -2.49 6.54 15.44
C VAL A 79 -3.11 6.84 14.07
N ARG A 80 -3.44 5.80 13.31
CA ARG A 80 -4.30 5.87 12.12
C ARG A 80 -5.63 5.23 12.47
N VAL A 81 -6.71 5.92 12.19
CA VAL A 81 -8.06 5.37 12.35
C VAL A 81 -8.48 4.74 11.02
N LEU A 82 -8.73 3.44 11.03
CA LEU A 82 -9.33 2.75 9.89
C LEU A 82 -10.82 2.65 10.09
N GLY A 83 -11.59 2.88 9.04
CA GLY A 83 -13.02 2.63 9.00
C GLY A 83 -13.29 1.23 8.44
N VAL A 84 -13.93 0.38 9.22
CA VAL A 84 -14.31 -0.99 8.83
C VAL A 84 -15.81 -1.04 8.57
N PRO A 85 -16.25 -1.04 7.28
CA PRO A 85 -17.66 -1.20 6.92
C PRO A 85 -18.16 -2.62 7.23
N THR A 86 -19.48 -2.80 7.32
CA THR A 86 -20.10 -4.13 7.39
C THR A 86 -19.82 -4.94 6.13
N ILE A 87 -20.05 -6.24 6.18
CA ILE A 87 -19.88 -7.09 4.99
C ILE A 87 -20.86 -6.69 3.88
N ALA A 88 -22.09 -6.40 4.24
CA ALA A 88 -23.11 -5.90 3.29
C ALA A 88 -22.66 -4.59 2.62
N ASP A 89 -22.12 -3.62 3.39
CA ASP A 89 -21.58 -2.38 2.83
C ASP A 89 -20.39 -2.61 1.89
N ARG A 90 -19.48 -3.50 2.26
CA ARG A 90 -18.33 -3.83 1.36
C ARG A 90 -18.81 -4.43 0.05
N ILE A 91 -19.83 -5.31 0.07
CA ILE A 91 -20.41 -5.89 -1.15
C ILE A 91 -21.06 -4.78 -1.98
N ALA A 92 -21.86 -3.91 -1.36
CA ALA A 92 -22.50 -2.80 -2.05
C ALA A 92 -21.48 -1.83 -2.67
N GLN A 93 -20.46 -1.44 -1.92
CA GLN A 93 -19.37 -0.57 -2.40
C GLN A 93 -18.58 -1.23 -3.52
N THR A 94 -18.29 -2.54 -3.41
CA THR A 94 -17.60 -3.29 -4.47
C THR A 94 -18.44 -3.37 -5.73
N ALA A 95 -19.79 -3.53 -5.62
CA ALA A 95 -20.68 -3.51 -6.77
C ALA A 95 -20.64 -2.15 -7.49
N VAL A 96 -20.68 -1.03 -6.74
CA VAL A 96 -20.52 0.31 -7.33
C VAL A 96 -19.16 0.49 -7.96
N THR A 97 -18.09 0.06 -7.29
CA THR A 97 -16.73 0.11 -7.85
C THR A 97 -16.64 -0.64 -9.19
N MET A 98 -17.23 -1.84 -9.29
CA MET A 98 -17.20 -2.65 -10.51
C MET A 98 -17.93 -1.99 -11.70
N VAL A 99 -18.87 -1.09 -11.43
CA VAL A 99 -19.61 -0.35 -12.47
C VAL A 99 -18.91 0.96 -12.83
N LEU A 100 -18.35 1.66 -11.83
CA LEU A 100 -17.72 2.96 -12.03
C LEU A 100 -16.28 2.86 -12.56
N GLU A 101 -15.50 1.88 -12.07
CA GLU A 101 -14.07 1.71 -12.40
C GLU A 101 -13.80 1.63 -13.91
N PRO A 102 -14.55 0.86 -14.74
CA PRO A 102 -14.33 0.82 -16.18
C PRO A 102 -14.49 2.17 -16.90
N ASN A 103 -15.30 3.08 -16.36
CA ASN A 103 -15.54 4.40 -16.93
C ASN A 103 -14.47 5.42 -16.52
N VAL A 104 -13.87 5.26 -15.34
CA VAL A 104 -12.87 6.21 -14.81
C VAL A 104 -11.43 5.78 -15.09
N GLU A 105 -11.17 4.48 -15.22
CA GLU A 105 -9.82 3.96 -15.44
C GLU A 105 -9.14 4.53 -16.70
N PRO A 106 -9.84 4.66 -17.87
CA PRO A 106 -9.24 5.21 -19.08
C PRO A 106 -8.86 6.69 -19.00
N VAL A 107 -9.45 7.46 -18.07
CA VAL A 107 -9.16 8.89 -17.94
C VAL A 107 -8.01 9.19 -16.99
N PHE A 108 -7.64 8.26 -16.13
CA PHE A 108 -6.53 8.46 -15.20
C PHE A 108 -5.20 8.66 -15.92
N HIS A 109 -4.40 9.59 -15.41
CA HIS A 109 -3.04 9.81 -15.91
C HIS A 109 -2.18 8.55 -15.80
N ASP A 110 -1.33 8.29 -16.81
CA ASP A 110 -0.49 7.09 -16.84
C ASP A 110 0.45 6.98 -15.66
N ASP A 111 0.87 8.09 -15.11
CA ASP A 111 1.77 8.18 -13.96
C ASP A 111 1.06 8.18 -12.59
N SER A 112 -0.23 7.88 -12.57
CA SER A 112 -0.98 7.52 -11.36
C SER A 112 -1.00 5.99 -11.22
N TYR A 113 -0.50 5.45 -10.11
CA TYR A 113 -0.26 4.02 -9.94
C TYR A 113 -1.08 3.37 -8.82
N GLY A 114 -1.44 4.11 -7.77
CA GLY A 114 -2.07 3.57 -6.58
C GLY A 114 -3.46 3.00 -6.83
N TYR A 115 -3.72 1.77 -6.37
CA TYR A 115 -5.04 1.11 -6.40
C TYR A 115 -5.66 0.98 -7.79
N ARG A 116 -4.87 0.95 -8.84
CA ARG A 116 -5.35 0.83 -10.23
C ARG A 116 -5.08 -0.57 -10.79
N PRO A 117 -6.00 -1.13 -11.60
CA PRO A 117 -5.76 -2.38 -12.32
C PRO A 117 -4.51 -2.31 -13.21
N GLY A 118 -3.68 -3.35 -13.19
CA GLY A 118 -2.48 -3.44 -14.03
C GLY A 118 -1.33 -2.51 -13.66
N LYS A 119 -1.46 -1.67 -12.63
CA LYS A 119 -0.40 -0.80 -12.12
C LYS A 119 0.10 -1.30 -10.77
N SER A 120 1.38 -1.16 -10.50
CA SER A 120 1.97 -1.58 -9.22
C SER A 120 2.87 -0.51 -8.60
N ALA A 121 3.13 -0.65 -7.30
CA ALA A 121 4.09 0.18 -6.59
C ALA A 121 5.51 0.04 -7.16
N LEU A 122 5.87 -1.14 -7.66
CA LEU A 122 7.20 -1.39 -8.24
C LEU A 122 7.37 -0.71 -9.60
N ASP A 123 6.29 -0.56 -10.38
CA ASP A 123 6.30 0.19 -11.64
C ASP A 123 6.54 1.68 -11.35
N ALA A 124 5.84 2.25 -10.37
CA ALA A 124 6.05 3.62 -9.92
C ALA A 124 7.50 3.86 -9.48
N VAL A 125 8.08 2.94 -8.69
CA VAL A 125 9.49 3.03 -8.24
C VAL A 125 10.46 2.93 -9.40
N GLU A 126 10.22 2.07 -10.40
CA GLU A 126 11.07 1.95 -11.59
C GLU A 126 11.06 3.23 -12.42
N VAL A 127 9.88 3.78 -12.70
CA VAL A 127 9.75 5.04 -13.45
C VAL A 127 10.38 6.20 -12.69
N CYS A 128 10.12 6.32 -11.40
CA CYS A 128 10.74 7.32 -10.53
C CYS A 128 12.28 7.23 -10.56
N LYS A 129 12.85 6.01 -10.49
CA LYS A 129 14.30 5.78 -10.61
C LYS A 129 14.86 6.33 -11.92
N GLN A 130 14.21 6.01 -13.04
CA GLN A 130 14.65 6.47 -14.37
C GLN A 130 14.59 7.99 -14.50
N ARG A 131 13.55 8.61 -13.95
CA ARG A 131 13.36 10.06 -13.97
C ARG A 131 14.35 10.79 -13.06
N CYS A 132 14.67 10.27 -11.89
CA CYS A 132 15.73 10.82 -11.01
C CYS A 132 17.11 10.85 -11.70
N TRP A 133 17.37 9.95 -12.65
CA TRP A 133 18.62 10.00 -13.43
C TRP A 133 18.64 11.13 -14.46
N ARG A 134 17.48 11.52 -14.97
CA ARG A 134 17.35 12.60 -15.97
C ARG A 134 17.20 13.95 -15.29
N HIS A 135 16.42 14.03 -14.22
CA HIS A 135 16.10 15.27 -13.51
C HIS A 135 16.89 15.36 -12.20
N PRO A 136 17.68 16.45 -12.01
CA PRO A 136 18.50 16.59 -10.80
C PRO A 136 17.71 16.98 -9.55
N TRP A 137 16.47 17.38 -9.68
CA TRP A 137 15.65 17.84 -8.56
C TRP A 137 14.32 17.13 -8.49
N VAL A 138 13.90 16.86 -7.26
CA VAL A 138 12.60 16.23 -6.95
C VAL A 138 11.90 17.07 -5.90
N VAL A 139 10.57 17.20 -6.05
CA VAL A 139 9.68 17.60 -4.97
C VAL A 139 9.00 16.33 -4.46
N ASP A 140 9.38 15.90 -3.25
CA ASP A 140 8.78 14.82 -2.48
C ASP A 140 7.60 15.43 -1.70
N LEU A 141 6.37 15.13 -2.08
CA LEU A 141 5.16 15.80 -1.61
C LEU A 141 4.27 14.84 -0.81
N ASP A 142 3.94 15.22 0.43
CA ASP A 142 3.04 14.49 1.34
C ASP A 142 1.82 15.36 1.63
N ILE A 143 0.61 14.88 1.35
CA ILE A 143 -0.64 15.58 1.63
C ILE A 143 -1.10 15.22 3.05
N GLN A 144 -1.21 16.23 3.92
CA GLN A 144 -1.54 16.02 5.32
C GLN A 144 -2.97 15.50 5.49
N GLY A 145 -3.11 14.27 6.04
CA GLY A 145 -4.42 13.70 6.36
C GLY A 145 -5.37 13.64 5.15
N PHE A 146 -4.85 13.31 3.99
CA PHE A 146 -5.57 13.35 2.72
C PHE A 146 -6.96 12.72 2.80
N PHE A 147 -7.06 11.44 3.19
CA PHE A 147 -8.33 10.72 3.27
C PHE A 147 -9.35 11.36 4.23
N ASP A 148 -8.89 12.07 5.24
CA ASP A 148 -9.74 12.71 6.24
C ASP A 148 -10.24 14.11 5.80
N ASN A 149 -9.64 14.69 4.74
CA ASN A 149 -9.87 16.06 4.34
C ASN A 149 -10.43 16.26 2.92
N VAL A 150 -10.56 15.21 2.11
CA VAL A 150 -11.09 15.31 0.74
C VAL A 150 -12.53 15.87 0.77
N PRO A 151 -12.84 16.96 0.05
CA PRO A 151 -14.18 17.57 0.08
C PRO A 151 -15.20 16.67 -0.64
N HIS A 152 -16.37 16.43 0.00
CA HIS A 152 -17.43 15.56 -0.53
C HIS A 152 -18.01 16.08 -1.85
N ALA A 153 -18.24 17.39 -1.95
CA ALA A 153 -18.80 18.01 -3.16
C ALA A 153 -17.98 17.71 -4.40
N GLU A 154 -16.65 17.81 -4.29
CA GLU A 154 -15.71 17.57 -5.39
C GLU A 154 -15.66 16.07 -5.78
N ILE A 155 -15.75 15.16 -4.80
CA ILE A 155 -15.85 13.72 -5.07
C ILE A 155 -17.14 13.45 -5.86
N VAL A 156 -18.28 13.98 -5.38
CA VAL A 156 -19.59 13.75 -6.02
C VAL A 156 -19.60 14.33 -7.44
N ALA A 157 -19.15 15.56 -7.61
CA ALA A 157 -19.06 16.19 -8.93
C ALA A 157 -18.16 15.39 -9.90
N ALA A 158 -17.06 14.83 -9.40
CA ALA A 158 -16.20 13.98 -10.21
C ALA A 158 -16.88 12.66 -10.59
N VAL A 159 -17.64 12.03 -9.68
CA VAL A 159 -18.41 10.79 -9.98
C VAL A 159 -19.51 11.05 -11.00
N GLU A 160 -20.26 12.17 -10.85
CA GLU A 160 -21.36 12.54 -11.77
C GLU A 160 -20.88 12.73 -13.21
N LYS A 161 -19.62 13.06 -13.45
CA LYS A 161 -19.02 13.15 -14.79
C LYS A 161 -18.79 11.79 -15.47
N HIS A 162 -18.78 10.69 -14.71
CA HIS A 162 -18.38 9.38 -15.21
C HIS A 162 -19.46 8.32 -15.11
N THR A 163 -20.68 8.70 -14.76
CA THR A 163 -21.80 7.77 -14.70
C THR A 163 -23.14 8.49 -14.85
N ASP A 164 -23.99 7.93 -15.71
CA ASP A 164 -25.39 8.34 -15.85
C ASP A 164 -26.32 7.51 -14.94
N LEU A 165 -25.77 6.63 -14.10
CA LEU A 165 -26.53 5.76 -13.22
C LEU A 165 -26.86 6.47 -11.89
N PRO A 166 -28.12 6.90 -11.65
CA PRO A 166 -28.46 7.69 -10.47
C PRO A 166 -28.16 6.96 -9.15
N TRP A 167 -28.29 5.62 -9.13
CA TRP A 167 -28.02 4.83 -7.95
C TRP A 167 -26.54 4.83 -7.52
N VAL A 168 -25.61 4.94 -8.48
CA VAL A 168 -24.16 5.05 -8.19
C VAL A 168 -23.91 6.33 -7.39
N VAL A 169 -24.40 7.46 -7.90
CA VAL A 169 -24.25 8.77 -7.24
C VAL A 169 -24.95 8.77 -5.88
N LEU A 170 -26.17 8.22 -5.80
CA LEU A 170 -26.94 8.13 -4.56
C LEU A 170 -26.15 7.39 -3.46
N TYR A 171 -25.56 6.23 -3.78
CA TYR A 171 -24.86 5.43 -2.79
C TYR A 171 -23.51 6.02 -2.43
N VAL A 172 -22.79 6.62 -3.38
CA VAL A 172 -21.57 7.39 -3.05
C VAL A 172 -21.89 8.50 -2.05
N LYS A 173 -22.92 9.32 -2.30
CA LYS A 173 -23.36 10.37 -1.36
C LYS A 173 -23.65 9.81 0.02
N ARG A 174 -24.36 8.68 0.12
CA ARG A 174 -24.69 8.04 1.40
C ARG A 174 -23.47 7.50 2.15
N TRP A 175 -22.49 6.91 1.45
CA TRP A 175 -21.28 6.41 2.10
C TRP A 175 -20.36 7.53 2.58
N LEU A 176 -20.30 8.65 1.87
CA LEU A 176 -19.49 9.79 2.30
C LEU A 176 -19.96 10.39 3.62
N VAL A 177 -21.27 10.34 3.91
CA VAL A 177 -21.86 10.84 5.16
C VAL A 177 -22.21 9.71 6.15
N ALA A 178 -21.80 8.48 5.88
CA ALA A 178 -22.05 7.37 6.81
C ALA A 178 -21.36 7.63 8.16
N PRO A 179 -22.08 7.49 9.28
CA PRO A 179 -21.51 7.77 10.60
C PRO A 179 -20.32 6.87 10.92
N ILE A 180 -19.30 7.41 11.57
CA ILE A 180 -18.15 6.66 12.07
C ILE A 180 -18.35 6.40 13.55
N ARG A 181 -18.48 5.13 13.95
CA ARG A 181 -18.63 4.71 15.35
C ARG A 181 -17.27 4.42 15.97
N HIS A 182 -16.91 5.18 16.97
CA HIS A 182 -15.69 5.03 17.76
C HIS A 182 -15.83 3.97 18.86
N PRO A 183 -14.72 3.41 19.38
CA PRO A 183 -14.74 2.41 20.45
C PRO A 183 -15.37 2.90 21.75
N ASP A 184 -15.37 4.20 22.00
CA ASP A 184 -16.01 4.87 23.15
C ASP A 184 -17.55 5.05 23.00
N GLY A 185 -18.13 4.54 21.91
CA GLY A 185 -19.56 4.62 21.61
C GLY A 185 -19.98 5.89 20.87
N ARG A 186 -19.12 6.91 20.74
CA ARG A 186 -19.45 8.13 19.98
C ARG A 186 -19.63 7.80 18.50
N SER A 187 -20.62 8.44 17.89
CA SER A 187 -20.90 8.35 16.45
C SER A 187 -20.78 9.73 15.83
N VAL A 188 -19.89 9.87 14.84
CA VAL A 188 -19.60 11.15 14.18
C VAL A 188 -19.95 11.04 12.71
N VAL A 189 -20.76 11.97 12.21
CA VAL A 189 -21.04 12.10 10.78
C VAL A 189 -19.94 12.96 10.16
N PRO A 190 -19.17 12.43 9.18
CA PRO A 190 -18.09 13.18 8.56
C PRO A 190 -18.65 14.25 7.59
N GLY A 191 -18.18 15.49 7.69
CA GLY A 191 -18.49 16.57 6.73
C GLY A 191 -17.55 16.61 5.54
N LYS A 192 -16.43 15.86 5.59
CA LYS A 192 -15.40 15.72 4.57
C LYS A 192 -14.64 14.42 4.77
N GLY A 193 -13.85 14.04 3.80
CA GLY A 193 -13.04 12.83 3.83
C GLY A 193 -13.78 11.58 3.36
N THR A 194 -13.03 10.50 3.26
CA THR A 194 -13.55 9.17 2.94
C THR A 194 -12.90 8.14 3.85
N PRO A 195 -13.67 7.17 4.42
CA PRO A 195 -13.12 6.25 5.42
C PRO A 195 -11.95 5.42 4.88
N GLN A 196 -10.80 5.48 5.55
CA GLN A 196 -9.66 4.62 5.22
C GLN A 196 -10.02 3.16 5.55
N GLY A 197 -10.10 2.31 4.51
CA GLY A 197 -10.50 0.90 4.64
C GLY A 197 -11.87 0.58 4.04
N SER A 198 -12.59 1.56 3.55
CA SER A 198 -13.77 1.40 2.70
C SER A 198 -13.38 0.88 1.31
N ALA A 199 -14.17 -0.02 0.72
CA ALA A 199 -13.81 -0.65 -0.57
C ALA A 199 -13.80 0.32 -1.75
N ILE A 200 -14.63 1.39 -1.70
CA ILE A 200 -14.74 2.38 -2.77
C ILE A 200 -13.80 3.58 -2.59
N SER A 201 -13.32 3.84 -1.35
CA SER A 201 -12.52 5.04 -1.05
C SER A 201 -11.28 5.21 -1.92
N PRO A 202 -10.52 4.16 -2.26
CA PRO A 202 -9.35 4.28 -3.15
C PRO A 202 -9.71 4.83 -4.53
N LEU A 203 -10.82 4.36 -5.13
CA LEU A 203 -11.28 4.81 -6.44
C LEU A 203 -11.72 6.28 -6.39
N LEU A 204 -12.53 6.65 -5.39
CA LEU A 204 -13.01 8.03 -5.20
C LEU A 204 -11.85 9.00 -4.96
N SER A 205 -10.88 8.60 -4.14
CA SER A 205 -9.68 9.39 -3.86
C SER A 205 -8.81 9.60 -5.09
N ASN A 206 -8.63 8.56 -5.91
CA ASN A 206 -7.91 8.67 -7.16
C ASN A 206 -8.65 9.56 -8.16
N LEU A 207 -9.97 9.44 -8.25
CA LEU A 207 -10.79 10.25 -9.15
C LEU A 207 -10.74 11.74 -8.77
N PHE A 208 -10.81 12.04 -7.47
CA PHE A 208 -10.63 13.40 -6.98
C PHE A 208 -9.24 13.96 -7.34
N LEU A 209 -8.15 13.22 -7.03
CA LEU A 209 -6.78 13.69 -7.32
C LEU A 209 -6.49 13.79 -8.81
N HIS A 210 -7.14 12.97 -9.65
CA HIS A 210 -7.05 13.11 -11.09
C HIS A 210 -7.47 14.53 -11.55
N TYR A 211 -8.56 15.07 -11.01
CA TYR A 211 -9.02 16.42 -11.36
C TYR A 211 -8.29 17.53 -10.59
N ALA A 212 -8.06 17.32 -9.30
CA ALA A 212 -7.44 18.33 -8.45
C ALA A 212 -5.97 18.52 -8.78
N LEU A 213 -5.25 17.47 -9.16
CA LEU A 213 -3.79 17.49 -9.32
C LEU A 213 -3.32 16.98 -10.70
N ASP A 214 -3.61 15.71 -11.08
CA ASP A 214 -2.96 15.05 -12.21
C ASP A 214 -3.22 15.77 -13.54
N SER A 215 -4.50 15.99 -13.89
CA SER A 215 -4.91 16.68 -15.13
C SER A 215 -4.50 18.15 -15.13
N TRP A 216 -4.48 18.79 -13.98
CA TRP A 216 -4.04 20.16 -13.84
C TRP A 216 -2.54 20.27 -14.06
N LEU A 217 -1.71 19.39 -13.47
CA LEU A 217 -0.26 19.32 -13.69
C LEU A 217 0.06 19.06 -15.17
N ALA A 218 -0.56 18.04 -15.77
CA ALA A 218 -0.31 17.67 -17.16
C ALA A 218 -0.61 18.81 -18.13
N ARG A 219 -1.68 19.57 -17.89
CA ARG A 219 -2.06 20.70 -18.77
C ARG A 219 -1.23 21.95 -18.52
N ARG A 220 -0.95 22.27 -17.26
CA ARG A 220 -0.31 23.55 -16.88
C ARG A 220 1.21 23.48 -16.92
N PHE A 221 1.77 22.30 -16.63
CA PHE A 221 3.21 22.07 -16.52
C PHE A 221 3.65 20.78 -17.23
N PRO A 222 3.45 20.66 -18.56
CA PRO A 222 3.67 19.40 -19.31
C PRO A 222 5.12 18.91 -19.27
N VAL A 223 6.07 19.77 -18.92
CA VAL A 223 7.50 19.42 -18.76
C VAL A 223 7.85 18.88 -17.36
N VAL A 224 6.90 18.93 -16.43
CA VAL A 224 7.08 18.42 -15.06
C VAL A 224 6.48 17.05 -14.97
N TRP A 225 7.31 16.02 -14.97
CA TRP A 225 6.88 14.65 -14.82
C TRP A 225 6.65 14.34 -13.34
N PHE A 226 5.73 13.42 -13.07
CA PHE A 226 5.43 13.01 -11.69
C PHE A 226 5.08 11.53 -11.64
N GLU A 227 5.24 10.91 -10.48
CA GLU A 227 4.62 9.65 -10.10
C GLU A 227 3.73 9.90 -8.90
N ARG A 228 2.50 9.38 -8.97
CA ARG A 228 1.57 9.42 -7.85
C ARG A 228 1.12 8.01 -7.46
N TYR A 229 1.26 7.69 -6.20
CA TYR A 229 0.69 6.49 -5.60
C TYR A 229 -0.26 6.90 -4.47
N CYS A 230 -1.55 7.05 -4.78
CA CYS A 230 -2.56 7.62 -3.89
C CYS A 230 -2.21 9.09 -3.53
N ASP A 231 -1.88 9.36 -2.28
CA ASP A 231 -1.47 10.66 -1.74
C ASP A 231 0.05 10.91 -1.74
N ASP A 232 0.85 9.87 -1.98
CA ASP A 232 2.30 10.01 -2.16
C ASP A 232 2.62 10.48 -3.58
N VAL A 233 3.24 11.65 -3.72
CA VAL A 233 3.55 12.27 -5.02
C VAL A 233 5.01 12.66 -5.12
N VAL A 234 5.66 12.31 -6.23
CA VAL A 234 7.04 12.71 -6.56
C VAL A 234 7.02 13.49 -7.86
N LEU A 235 7.51 14.75 -7.85
CA LEU A 235 7.55 15.61 -9.03
C LEU A 235 9.00 15.84 -9.44
N HIS A 236 9.32 15.76 -10.74
CA HIS A 236 10.66 15.86 -11.27
C HIS A 236 10.92 17.23 -11.92
N CYS A 237 12.02 17.87 -11.56
CA CYS A 237 12.37 19.21 -11.98
C CYS A 237 13.81 19.30 -12.50
N TYR A 238 14.07 20.20 -13.45
CA TYR A 238 15.39 20.44 -14.02
C TYR A 238 16.28 21.33 -13.16
N SER A 239 15.70 22.21 -12.33
CA SER A 239 16.44 23.14 -11.48
C SER A 239 15.81 23.32 -10.10
N GLN A 240 16.61 23.76 -9.13
CA GLN A 240 16.10 24.09 -7.80
C GLN A 240 15.04 25.22 -7.84
N ARG A 241 15.24 26.20 -8.73
CA ARG A 241 14.28 27.30 -8.93
C ARG A 241 12.94 26.77 -9.41
N GLN A 242 12.95 25.86 -10.40
CA GLN A 242 11.73 25.19 -10.87
C GLN A 242 11.09 24.37 -9.75
N ALA A 243 11.86 23.58 -8.98
CA ALA A 243 11.33 22.79 -7.88
C ALA A 243 10.65 23.65 -6.79
N ARG A 244 11.24 24.81 -6.44
CA ARG A 244 10.63 25.77 -5.51
C ARG A 244 9.33 26.35 -6.06
N PHE A 245 9.32 26.73 -7.32
CA PHE A 245 8.14 27.25 -8.01
C PHE A 245 7.03 26.20 -8.07
N ILE A 246 7.33 24.99 -8.55
CA ILE A 246 6.36 23.89 -8.66
C ILE A 246 5.80 23.50 -7.29
N ARG A 247 6.64 23.39 -6.27
CA ARG A 247 6.17 23.19 -4.89
C ARG A 247 5.14 24.24 -4.49
N HIS A 248 5.47 25.52 -4.65
CA HIS A 248 4.58 26.63 -4.26
C HIS A 248 3.23 26.59 -5.01
N VAL A 249 3.24 26.37 -6.33
CA VAL A 249 1.98 26.38 -7.11
C VAL A 249 1.14 25.13 -6.83
N VAL A 250 1.75 23.98 -6.55
CA VAL A 250 1.03 22.76 -6.14
C VAL A 250 0.44 22.93 -4.74
N GLU A 251 1.20 23.48 -3.78
CA GLU A 251 0.68 23.82 -2.44
C GLU A 251 -0.54 24.76 -2.53
N LYS A 252 -0.46 25.80 -3.36
CA LYS A 252 -1.58 26.73 -3.60
C LYS A 252 -2.77 26.01 -4.24
N ARG A 253 -2.53 25.16 -5.23
CA ARG A 253 -3.58 24.39 -5.91
C ARG A 253 -4.31 23.44 -4.94
N LEU A 254 -3.60 22.72 -4.09
CA LEU A 254 -4.21 21.83 -3.10
C LEU A 254 -5.01 22.60 -2.06
N LEU A 255 -4.54 23.79 -1.68
CA LEU A 255 -5.23 24.68 -0.74
C LEU A 255 -6.61 25.15 -1.28
N GLU A 256 -6.79 25.28 -2.60
CA GLU A 256 -8.10 25.58 -3.22
C GLU A 256 -9.16 24.52 -2.86
N PHE A 257 -8.74 23.30 -2.55
CA PHE A 257 -9.60 22.19 -2.08
C PHE A 257 -9.56 21.99 -0.55
N GLY A 258 -8.95 22.91 0.20
CA GLY A 258 -8.77 22.77 1.64
C GLY A 258 -7.77 21.68 2.06
N LEU A 259 -6.89 21.26 1.13
CA LEU A 259 -5.83 20.30 1.39
C LEU A 259 -4.50 21.01 1.65
N HIS A 260 -3.76 20.53 2.63
CA HIS A 260 -2.47 21.08 3.02
C HIS A 260 -1.34 20.09 2.78
N CYS A 261 -0.22 20.57 2.24
CA CYS A 261 1.01 19.78 2.22
C CYS A 261 1.61 19.70 3.63
N HIS A 262 2.17 18.55 3.98
CA HIS A 262 2.81 18.38 5.28
C HIS A 262 4.12 19.18 5.34
N PRO A 263 4.29 20.14 6.26
CA PRO A 263 5.39 21.10 6.23
C PRO A 263 6.78 20.46 6.32
N GLU A 264 6.92 19.42 7.15
CA GLU A 264 8.22 18.76 7.38
C GLU A 264 8.52 17.62 6.38
N LYS A 265 7.48 16.98 5.85
CA LYS A 265 7.67 15.84 4.94
C LYS A 265 7.74 16.29 3.48
N THR A 266 7.05 17.37 3.09
CA THR A 266 7.18 17.93 1.74
C THR A 266 8.54 18.59 1.58
N ARG A 267 9.40 17.99 0.74
CA ARG A 267 10.81 18.40 0.63
C ARG A 267 11.25 18.56 -0.82
N ILE A 268 12.21 19.46 -1.02
CA ILE A 268 12.95 19.57 -2.29
C ILE A 268 14.26 18.81 -2.13
N VAL A 269 14.49 17.84 -3.00
CA VAL A 269 15.59 16.88 -2.91
C VAL A 269 16.48 17.00 -4.13
N TYR A 270 17.80 17.04 -3.92
CA TYR A 270 18.79 16.97 -4.98
C TYR A 270 19.20 15.52 -5.25
N CYS A 271 18.99 15.06 -6.48
CA CYS A 271 19.35 13.70 -6.92
C CYS A 271 20.84 13.62 -7.24
N LYS A 272 21.68 13.51 -6.21
CA LYS A 272 23.13 13.47 -6.30
C LYS A 272 23.61 12.15 -6.93
N GLN A 273 24.23 12.24 -8.13
CA GLN A 273 24.78 11.07 -8.82
C GLN A 273 25.89 11.43 -9.82
N GLY A 274 26.86 10.56 -10.03
CA GLY A 274 27.93 10.76 -11.04
C GLY A 274 28.60 12.13 -10.90
N ALA A 275 28.56 12.92 -11.96
CA ALA A 275 29.08 14.29 -12.02
C ALA A 275 28.26 15.32 -11.22
N ARG A 276 27.04 14.99 -10.80
CA ARG A 276 26.21 15.84 -9.92
C ARG A 276 26.69 15.71 -8.48
N ASP A 277 27.77 16.41 -8.13
CA ASP A 277 28.43 16.29 -6.81
C ASP A 277 28.28 17.54 -5.92
N GLU A 278 27.44 18.48 -6.31
CA GLU A 278 27.16 19.70 -5.55
C GLU A 278 26.59 19.36 -4.14
N LYS A 279 26.88 20.25 -3.19
CA LYS A 279 26.47 20.07 -1.79
C LYS A 279 25.13 20.74 -1.53
N TYR A 280 24.10 19.95 -1.33
CA TYR A 280 22.77 20.38 -0.88
C TYR A 280 22.37 19.67 0.40
N PRO A 281 21.55 20.28 1.26
CA PRO A 281 21.19 19.71 2.57
C PRO A 281 20.34 18.44 2.47
N VAL A 282 19.47 18.36 1.45
CA VAL A 282 18.56 17.21 1.27
C VAL A 282 18.91 16.48 -0.03
N THR A 283 19.43 15.26 0.11
CA THR A 283 19.91 14.43 -1.00
C THR A 283 19.30 13.02 -0.98
N SER A 284 18.17 12.83 -0.32
CA SER A 284 17.45 11.56 -0.27
C SER A 284 15.99 11.76 0.08
N PHE A 285 15.14 10.89 -0.42
CA PHE A 285 13.73 10.80 -0.05
C PHE A 285 13.29 9.34 0.02
N THR A 286 12.12 9.07 0.62
CA THR A 286 11.56 7.73 0.70
C THR A 286 10.26 7.67 -0.08
N PHE A 287 10.16 6.77 -1.05
CA PHE A 287 8.96 6.54 -1.84
C PHE A 287 8.62 5.05 -1.85
N LEU A 288 7.41 4.70 -1.47
CA LEU A 288 6.86 3.33 -1.44
C LEU A 288 7.78 2.31 -0.74
N GLY A 289 8.37 2.71 0.39
CA GLY A 289 9.24 1.85 1.20
C GLY A 289 10.68 1.71 0.69
N PHE A 290 11.07 2.48 -0.33
CA PHE A 290 12.44 2.58 -0.83
C PHE A 290 13.04 3.96 -0.53
N ASP A 291 14.28 3.97 -0.02
CA ASP A 291 15.08 5.18 0.12
C ASP A 291 15.81 5.45 -1.22
N PHE A 292 15.41 6.51 -1.90
CA PHE A 292 16.11 7.03 -3.07
C PHE A 292 17.29 7.88 -2.61
N ARG A 293 18.50 7.45 -2.91
CA ARG A 293 19.73 8.13 -2.48
C ARG A 293 20.93 7.69 -3.28
N ARG A 294 22.03 8.45 -3.17
CA ARG A 294 23.33 8.07 -3.73
C ARG A 294 23.82 6.75 -3.14
N ALA A 295 24.21 5.81 -4.03
CA ALA A 295 24.85 4.57 -3.63
C ALA A 295 25.77 4.05 -4.75
N PRO A 296 26.80 3.25 -4.42
CA PRO A 296 27.62 2.58 -5.40
C PRO A 296 26.78 1.54 -6.16
N VAL A 297 26.88 1.57 -7.47
CA VAL A 297 26.19 0.69 -8.42
C VAL A 297 27.22 0.11 -9.37
N ARG A 298 27.14 -1.19 -9.64
CA ARG A 298 27.95 -1.83 -10.67
C ARG A 298 27.18 -1.78 -11.99
N ARG A 299 27.78 -1.16 -13.01
CA ARG A 299 27.27 -1.19 -14.38
C ARG A 299 27.39 -2.61 -14.96
N ARG A 300 26.74 -2.86 -16.12
CA ARG A 300 26.82 -4.14 -16.82
C ARG A 300 28.25 -4.49 -17.25
N ASP A 301 29.09 -3.49 -17.54
CA ASP A 301 30.51 -3.60 -17.88
C ASP A 301 31.41 -3.86 -16.65
N GLY A 302 30.83 -3.98 -15.44
CA GLY A 302 31.55 -4.24 -14.19
C GLY A 302 32.08 -3.00 -13.48
N VAL A 303 32.03 -1.82 -14.11
CA VAL A 303 32.52 -0.57 -13.52
C VAL A 303 31.63 -0.12 -12.36
N LEU A 304 32.25 0.26 -11.26
CA LEU A 304 31.56 0.85 -10.10
C LEU A 304 31.34 2.36 -10.35
N MET A 305 30.09 2.78 -10.26
CA MET A 305 29.71 4.19 -10.32
C MET A 305 28.78 4.55 -9.17
N CYS A 306 28.67 5.83 -8.87
CA CYS A 306 27.67 6.32 -7.91
C CYS A 306 26.38 6.70 -8.65
N GLY A 307 25.32 5.95 -8.40
CA GLY A 307 23.97 6.25 -8.91
C GLY A 307 23.05 6.78 -7.83
N PHE A 308 21.96 7.46 -8.24
CA PHE A 308 20.82 7.78 -7.36
C PHE A 308 19.78 6.69 -7.53
N VAL A 309 19.56 5.87 -6.48
CA VAL A 309 18.90 4.57 -6.65
C VAL A 309 17.96 4.24 -5.50
N PRO A 310 16.86 3.49 -5.76
CA PRO A 310 15.95 2.99 -4.73
C PRO A 310 16.58 1.80 -3.99
N LEU A 311 16.81 1.97 -2.71
CA LEU A 311 17.27 0.92 -1.82
C LEU A 311 16.17 0.62 -0.79
N VAL A 312 16.09 -0.62 -0.33
CA VAL A 312 15.16 -0.94 0.77
C VAL A 312 15.33 0.06 1.92
N SER A 313 14.24 0.70 2.35
CA SER A 313 14.31 1.80 3.31
C SER A 313 14.75 1.34 4.71
N LYS A 314 15.38 2.25 5.46
CA LYS A 314 15.75 2.00 6.86
C LYS A 314 14.52 1.63 7.71
N ALA A 315 13.38 2.26 7.47
CA ALA A 315 12.13 1.97 8.16
C ALA A 315 11.63 0.55 7.85
N ALA A 316 11.67 0.12 6.57
CA ALA A 316 11.31 -1.23 6.16
C ALA A 316 12.22 -2.28 6.81
N LEU A 317 13.55 -2.08 6.79
CA LEU A 317 14.51 -2.98 7.45
C LEU A 317 14.27 -3.08 8.96
N THR A 318 13.94 -1.97 9.62
CA THR A 318 13.61 -1.94 11.05
C THR A 318 12.33 -2.73 11.34
N SER A 319 11.31 -2.59 10.49
CA SER A 319 10.06 -3.36 10.59
C SER A 319 10.30 -4.85 10.40
N MET A 320 11.05 -5.25 9.37
CA MET A 320 11.44 -6.65 9.13
C MET A 320 12.22 -7.22 10.34
N ALA A 321 13.16 -6.46 10.90
CA ALA A 321 13.91 -6.89 12.08
C ALA A 321 12.99 -7.11 13.30
N ARG A 322 11.94 -6.31 13.46
CA ARG A 322 10.93 -6.49 14.52
C ARG A 322 10.17 -7.80 14.32
N VAL A 323 9.69 -8.08 13.10
CA VAL A 323 8.98 -9.31 12.75
C VAL A 323 9.88 -10.54 12.97
N ILE A 324 11.13 -10.51 12.51
CA ILE A 324 12.10 -11.60 12.71
C ILE A 324 12.30 -11.91 14.21
N ARG A 325 12.39 -10.87 15.05
CA ARG A 325 12.50 -11.05 16.52
C ARG A 325 11.24 -11.69 17.11
N GLN A 326 10.05 -11.30 16.64
CA GLN A 326 8.77 -11.84 17.10
C GLN A 326 8.60 -13.33 16.79
N TRP A 327 9.25 -13.86 15.76
CA TRP A 327 9.23 -15.31 15.47
C TRP A 327 9.82 -16.15 16.59
N LYS A 328 10.70 -15.59 17.43
CA LYS A 328 11.36 -16.28 18.56
C LYS A 328 11.98 -17.63 18.14
N LEU A 329 12.53 -17.72 16.91
CA LEU A 329 13.03 -18.97 16.31
C LEU A 329 13.90 -19.77 17.27
N GLY A 330 14.86 -19.14 17.95
CA GLY A 330 15.75 -19.82 18.88
C GLY A 330 15.07 -20.47 20.08
N ARG A 331 13.77 -20.25 20.32
CA ARG A 331 12.98 -20.88 21.40
C ARG A 331 12.07 -22.00 20.91
N ARG A 332 11.91 -22.17 19.58
CA ARG A 332 11.00 -23.15 18.97
C ARG A 332 11.68 -24.52 18.78
N THR A 333 12.24 -25.07 19.84
CA THR A 333 13.01 -26.33 19.78
C THR A 333 12.16 -27.58 19.53
N SER A 334 10.84 -27.52 19.74
CA SER A 334 9.89 -28.56 19.34
C SER A 334 9.74 -28.69 17.84
N MET A 335 9.85 -27.59 17.09
CA MET A 335 9.69 -27.59 15.64
C MET A 335 10.90 -28.22 14.94
N SER A 336 10.67 -28.88 13.81
CA SER A 336 11.68 -29.33 12.87
C SER A 336 12.23 -28.14 12.06
N PHE A 337 13.29 -28.39 11.28
CA PHE A 337 13.87 -27.36 10.42
C PHE A 337 12.95 -26.98 9.25
N GLN A 338 12.22 -27.98 8.73
CA GLN A 338 11.22 -27.82 7.69
C GLN A 338 10.01 -26.99 8.18
N GLU A 339 9.52 -27.25 9.39
CA GLU A 339 8.41 -26.50 9.98
C GLU A 339 8.80 -25.03 10.23
N LEU A 340 10.04 -24.77 10.68
CA LEU A 340 10.54 -23.39 10.77
C LEU A 340 10.57 -22.70 9.41
N ALA A 341 11.02 -23.41 8.37
CA ALA A 341 11.07 -22.89 7.01
C ALA A 341 9.64 -22.60 6.49
N ALA A 342 8.69 -23.52 6.67
CA ALA A 342 7.30 -23.33 6.29
C ALA A 342 6.66 -22.11 6.97
N MET A 343 6.99 -21.86 8.23
CA MET A 343 6.48 -20.72 8.99
C MET A 343 7.02 -19.36 8.47
N VAL A 344 8.32 -19.28 8.12
CA VAL A 344 8.95 -17.99 7.78
C VAL A 344 8.96 -17.69 6.29
N ASN A 345 8.99 -18.71 5.44
CA ASN A 345 9.15 -18.56 3.99
C ASN A 345 8.08 -17.68 3.33
N PRO A 346 6.77 -17.77 3.65
CA PRO A 346 5.77 -16.91 3.03
C PRO A 346 6.07 -15.41 3.25
N ILE A 347 6.49 -15.05 4.45
CA ILE A 347 6.81 -13.66 4.82
C ILE A 347 8.11 -13.21 4.15
N VAL A 348 9.15 -14.04 4.22
CA VAL A 348 10.47 -13.73 3.62
C VAL A 348 10.38 -13.64 2.12
N SER A 349 9.61 -14.53 1.46
CA SER A 349 9.35 -14.47 0.02
C SER A 349 8.63 -13.19 -0.37
N GLY A 350 7.63 -12.76 0.41
CA GLY A 350 6.96 -11.48 0.21
C GLY A 350 7.93 -10.29 0.24
N TRP A 351 8.86 -10.26 1.22
CA TRP A 351 9.89 -9.22 1.28
C TRP A 351 10.86 -9.27 0.10
N ILE A 352 11.28 -10.46 -0.31
CA ILE A 352 12.20 -10.65 -1.46
C ILE A 352 11.52 -10.24 -2.76
N ASN A 353 10.28 -10.62 -2.97
CA ASN A 353 9.52 -10.27 -4.16
C ASN A 353 9.32 -8.76 -4.30
N TYR A 354 9.05 -8.06 -3.21
CA TYR A 354 8.86 -6.62 -3.21
C TYR A 354 10.20 -5.86 -3.22
N TYR A 355 11.00 -6.00 -2.16
CA TYR A 355 12.22 -5.21 -1.96
C TYR A 355 13.44 -5.74 -2.72
N GLY A 356 13.40 -6.98 -3.19
CA GLY A 356 14.48 -7.58 -3.97
C GLY A 356 14.45 -7.22 -5.47
N ARG A 357 13.45 -6.46 -5.93
CA ARG A 357 13.37 -5.97 -7.33
C ARG A 357 14.51 -5.03 -7.66
N PHE A 358 14.90 -4.18 -6.70
CA PHE A 358 15.97 -3.20 -6.86
C PHE A 358 17.11 -3.48 -5.86
N TYR A 359 18.36 -3.54 -6.35
CA TYR A 359 19.55 -3.67 -5.50
C TYR A 359 19.44 -4.75 -4.41
N LYS A 360 19.07 -5.95 -4.83
CA LYS A 360 18.76 -7.13 -4.02
C LYS A 360 19.82 -7.47 -2.97
N SER A 361 21.11 -7.25 -3.27
CA SER A 361 22.25 -7.61 -2.41
C SER A 361 22.10 -7.02 -0.99
N ARG A 362 21.65 -5.77 -0.86
CA ARG A 362 21.46 -5.14 0.43
C ARG A 362 20.40 -5.86 1.29
N LEU A 363 19.29 -6.26 0.68
CA LEU A 363 18.26 -7.05 1.37
C LEU A 363 18.79 -8.43 1.75
N MET A 364 19.51 -9.09 0.84
CA MET A 364 20.07 -10.43 1.10
C MET A 364 21.05 -10.41 2.27
N ASN A 365 21.98 -9.47 2.30
CA ASN A 365 22.92 -9.30 3.40
C ASN A 365 22.18 -9.04 4.73
N PHE A 366 21.12 -8.24 4.72
CA PHE A 366 20.30 -8.00 5.90
C PHE A 366 19.61 -9.28 6.38
N LEU A 367 18.97 -10.05 5.49
CA LEU A 367 18.28 -11.30 5.86
C LEU A 367 19.26 -12.36 6.38
N GLU A 368 20.42 -12.50 5.75
CA GLU A 368 21.52 -13.37 6.21
C GLU A 368 21.90 -13.04 7.65
N GLN A 369 22.23 -11.77 7.91
CA GLN A 369 22.67 -11.30 9.22
C GLN A 369 21.57 -11.35 10.29
N ARG A 370 20.30 -11.35 9.92
CA ARG A 370 19.19 -11.33 10.88
C ARG A 370 18.54 -12.69 11.10
N ILE A 371 18.44 -13.55 10.09
CA ILE A 371 17.76 -14.85 10.21
C ILE A 371 18.75 -15.96 10.60
N ASN A 372 19.89 -16.08 9.90
CA ASN A 372 20.82 -17.19 10.13
C ASN A 372 21.36 -17.27 11.57
N PRO A 373 21.66 -16.17 12.29
CA PRO A 373 22.04 -16.26 13.70
C PRO A 373 20.96 -16.85 14.62
N PHE A 374 19.67 -16.64 14.29
CA PHE A 374 18.59 -17.27 15.06
C PHE A 374 18.46 -18.77 14.77
N LEU A 375 18.69 -19.19 13.52
CA LEU A 375 18.75 -20.61 13.15
C LEU A 375 19.93 -21.32 13.84
N VAL A 376 21.09 -20.67 13.93
CA VAL A 376 22.24 -21.18 14.71
C VAL A 376 21.86 -21.34 16.19
N LYS A 377 21.24 -20.31 16.80
CA LYS A 377 20.79 -20.39 18.20
C LYS A 377 19.77 -21.51 18.42
N TRP A 378 18.85 -21.70 17.48
CA TRP A 378 17.90 -22.79 17.53
C TRP A 378 18.59 -24.16 17.49
N ALA A 379 19.48 -24.39 16.53
CA ALA A 379 20.22 -25.64 16.41
C ALA A 379 21.05 -25.97 17.66
N MET A 380 21.74 -24.96 18.24
CA MET A 380 22.50 -25.10 19.49
C MET A 380 21.61 -25.47 20.69
N ARG A 381 20.34 -25.05 20.70
CA ARG A 381 19.40 -25.36 21.78
C ARG A 381 18.74 -26.72 21.59
N LYS A 382 18.41 -27.06 20.36
CA LYS A 382 17.74 -28.31 20.02
C LYS A 382 18.65 -29.53 20.14
N TYR A 383 19.90 -29.43 19.66
CA TYR A 383 20.82 -30.57 19.58
C TYR A 383 21.91 -30.52 20.64
N LYS A 384 21.95 -31.47 21.57
CA LYS A 384 22.95 -31.54 22.65
C LYS A 384 24.39 -31.48 22.12
N ARG A 385 24.69 -32.17 20.99
CA ARG A 385 26.01 -32.19 20.32
C ARG A 385 26.49 -30.83 19.81
N LEU A 386 25.60 -29.87 19.63
CA LEU A 386 25.89 -28.52 19.15
C LEU A 386 25.88 -27.45 20.27
N ARG A 387 25.52 -27.86 21.49
CA ARG A 387 25.47 -26.95 22.65
C ARG A 387 26.85 -26.34 22.86
N ARG A 388 26.97 -25.03 23.01
CA ARG A 388 28.19 -24.25 23.18
C ARG A 388 29.19 -24.28 21.99
N ALA A 389 28.88 -24.97 20.89
CA ALA A 389 29.76 -25.15 19.74
C ALA A 389 29.30 -24.26 18.53
N LYS A 390 29.31 -22.91 18.69
CA LYS A 390 28.78 -21.96 17.69
C LYS A 390 29.43 -22.09 16.33
N GLY A 391 30.78 -22.24 16.25
CA GLY A 391 31.51 -22.41 15.00
C GLY A 391 31.14 -23.72 14.28
N LYS A 392 31.09 -24.85 15.01
CA LYS A 392 30.63 -26.13 14.48
C LYS A 392 29.19 -26.06 14.00
N THR A 393 28.30 -25.38 14.73
CA THR A 393 26.90 -25.21 14.33
C THR A 393 26.77 -24.38 13.06
N ARG A 394 27.56 -23.31 12.89
CA ARG A 394 27.58 -22.52 11.65
C ARG A 394 28.03 -23.35 10.45
N ARG A 395 29.11 -24.11 10.56
CA ARG A 395 29.59 -25.00 9.49
C ARG A 395 28.52 -26.02 9.11
N LYS A 396 27.91 -26.69 10.09
CA LYS A 396 26.83 -27.65 9.86
C LYS A 396 25.62 -27.01 9.18
N LEU A 397 25.27 -25.80 9.57
CA LEU A 397 24.18 -25.05 8.93
C LEU A 397 24.52 -24.66 7.47
N ALA A 398 25.78 -24.30 7.21
CA ALA A 398 26.27 -24.01 5.85
C ALA A 398 26.24 -25.28 4.96
N GLU A 399 26.64 -26.42 5.48
CA GLU A 399 26.52 -27.73 4.79
C GLU A 399 25.06 -28.03 4.41
N ILE A 400 24.14 -27.86 5.37
CA ILE A 400 22.69 -28.08 5.13
C ILE A 400 22.17 -27.09 4.09
N ALA A 401 22.57 -25.80 4.16
CA ALA A 401 22.14 -24.81 3.20
C ALA A 401 22.66 -25.09 1.78
N SER A 402 23.88 -25.61 1.67
CA SER A 402 24.45 -26.06 0.38
C SER A 402 23.74 -27.29 -0.19
N ALA A 403 23.40 -28.26 0.66
CA ALA A 403 22.66 -29.45 0.26
C ALA A 403 21.18 -29.16 -0.07
N PHE A 404 20.57 -28.21 0.63
CA PHE A 404 19.14 -27.86 0.49
C PHE A 404 18.95 -26.33 0.32
N PRO A 405 19.45 -25.72 -0.76
CA PRO A 405 19.39 -24.25 -0.93
C PRO A 405 17.98 -23.71 -1.05
N GLY A 406 17.01 -24.55 -1.44
CA GLY A 406 15.59 -24.19 -1.51
C GLY A 406 14.83 -24.21 -0.20
N MET A 407 15.42 -24.69 0.91
CA MET A 407 14.72 -24.88 2.19
C MET A 407 14.23 -23.55 2.76
N PHE A 408 15.09 -22.56 2.86
CA PHE A 408 14.69 -21.20 3.27
C PHE A 408 14.68 -20.25 2.07
N ALA A 409 13.66 -19.39 1.99
CA ALA A 409 13.50 -18.45 0.89
C ALA A 409 14.74 -17.56 0.66
N HIS A 410 15.38 -17.07 1.72
CA HIS A 410 16.58 -16.25 1.61
C HIS A 410 17.82 -17.04 1.17
N TRP A 411 17.92 -18.34 1.50
CA TRP A 411 19.01 -19.20 1.02
C TRP A 411 18.96 -19.40 -0.49
N ARG A 412 17.76 -19.65 -1.04
CA ARG A 412 17.52 -19.75 -2.50
C ARG A 412 18.08 -18.56 -3.27
N HIS A 413 18.17 -17.41 -2.61
CA HIS A 413 18.68 -16.17 -3.19
C HIS A 413 20.10 -15.80 -2.75
N GLY A 414 20.87 -16.76 -2.21
CA GLY A 414 22.27 -16.60 -1.88
C GLY A 414 22.59 -16.07 -0.48
N ALA A 415 21.56 -15.75 0.35
CA ALA A 415 21.77 -15.33 1.75
C ALA A 415 22.01 -16.55 2.66
N MET A 416 22.99 -17.38 2.31
CA MET A 416 23.32 -18.63 3.02
C MET A 416 24.18 -18.35 4.25
N PRO A 417 24.14 -19.26 5.26
CA PRO A 417 25.08 -19.18 6.39
C PRO A 417 26.51 -19.36 5.89
N THR A 418 27.41 -18.44 6.22
CA THR A 418 28.83 -18.58 5.95
C THR A 418 29.50 -19.44 7.02
N GLY A 419 30.32 -20.41 6.61
CA GLY A 419 31.04 -21.30 7.53
C GLY A 419 32.19 -20.62 8.29
N SER A 420 32.67 -19.46 7.83
CA SER A 420 33.75 -18.70 8.43
C SER A 420 33.24 -17.68 9.44
N THR A 421 33.96 -17.52 10.53
CA THR A 421 33.88 -16.35 11.42
C THR A 421 34.51 -15.17 10.68
N VAL A 422 33.73 -14.42 9.89
CA VAL A 422 34.16 -13.09 9.48
C VAL A 422 34.21 -12.25 10.76
N GLY A 423 35.40 -11.97 11.24
CA GLY A 423 35.64 -10.99 12.28
C GLY A 423 35.04 -9.66 11.82
N ALA A 424 34.32 -8.99 12.72
CA ALA A 424 33.94 -7.60 12.54
C ALA A 424 35.25 -6.79 12.35
N VAL A 425 35.39 -6.19 11.17
CA VAL A 425 36.24 -5.02 10.93
C VAL A 425 35.36 -3.83 10.80
#